data_809f7866aca6de176754334e1aed2925
#
_entry.id   809f7866aca6de176754334e1aed2925
#
_cell.length_a   1.000
_cell.length_b   1.000
_cell.length_c   1.000
_cell.angle_alpha   90.00
_cell.angle_beta   90.00
_cell.angle_gamma   90.00
#
_symmetry.space_group_name_H-M   'P 1'
#
loop_
_entity.id
_entity.type
_entity.pdbx_description
1 polymer ?
#
loop_
_entity_poly.entity_id
_entity_poly.type
_entity_poly.pdbx_seq_one_letter_code
_entity_poly.pdbx_strand_id
1 'polypeptide(L)'
;MLELKNISKKFKDRQILSDFNLTIEENKILAIVGPSGGGKTTLLRMLAGLEKIDSGEIIYNGESLPIDELEKRNLLGFVFQDFQLFPHLTVLENLVLSPIKTMNMEKNDAEKKGIELLEKLGLEKQINNYPTSLSGGQKQRAALARAMMINPKIIGYDEPTSALDPELRLEVEKLILKNRELGITQIVVTHDLQFAENIADSILKVEPK
;
A
#
# COMPACT_ATOMS: atom_id res chain seq x y z
N MET A 1 9.35 8.28 11.11
CA MET A 1 9.76 6.90 11.44
C MET A 1 8.57 6.15 12.04
N LEU A 2 8.29 4.92 11.61
CA LEU A 2 7.24 4.06 12.16
C LEU A 2 7.90 2.84 12.83
N GLU A 3 7.54 2.57 14.08
CA GLU A 3 8.06 1.46 14.86
C GLU A 3 6.93 0.53 15.31
N LEU A 4 7.16 -0.74 15.21
CA LEU A 4 6.34 -1.82 15.74
C LEU A 4 7.07 -2.43 16.92
N LYS A 5 6.44 -2.50 18.10
CA LYS A 5 7.04 -3.07 19.31
C LYS A 5 6.19 -4.20 19.86
N ASN A 6 6.80 -5.38 19.94
CA ASN A 6 6.22 -6.61 20.51
C ASN A 6 4.85 -6.96 19.91
N ILE A 7 4.69 -6.73 18.58
CA ILE A 7 3.44 -7.00 17.91
C ILE A 7 3.16 -8.49 17.87
N SER A 8 2.00 -8.88 18.35
CA SER A 8 1.51 -10.25 18.25
C SER A 8 0.16 -10.30 17.56
N LYS A 9 -0.03 -11.33 16.75
CA LYS A 9 -1.27 -11.60 16.02
C LYS A 9 -1.53 -13.09 15.91
N LYS A 10 -2.76 -13.48 16.23
CA LYS A 10 -3.24 -14.86 16.13
C LYS A 10 -4.56 -14.91 15.37
N PHE A 11 -4.76 -15.91 14.54
CA PHE A 11 -6.05 -16.25 13.94
C PHE A 11 -6.47 -17.65 14.44
N LYS A 12 -7.51 -17.71 15.24
CA LYS A 12 -7.94 -18.93 15.92
C LYS A 12 -6.76 -19.54 16.69
N ASP A 13 -6.30 -20.71 16.28
CA ASP A 13 -5.19 -21.43 16.92
C ASP A 13 -3.83 -21.20 16.25
N ARG A 14 -3.78 -20.45 15.14
CA ARG A 14 -2.53 -20.20 14.42
C ARG A 14 -1.92 -18.86 14.80
N GLN A 15 -0.71 -18.91 15.39
CA GLN A 15 0.11 -17.72 15.63
C GLN A 15 0.70 -17.22 14.31
N ILE A 16 0.45 -15.96 13.96
CA ILE A 16 0.98 -15.32 12.75
C ILE A 16 2.24 -14.52 13.09
N LEU A 17 2.15 -13.65 14.09
CA LEU A 17 3.28 -12.88 14.60
C LEU A 17 3.36 -13.07 16.12
N SER A 18 4.58 -13.14 16.67
CA SER A 18 4.84 -13.24 18.09
C SER A 18 5.98 -12.31 18.45
N ASP A 19 5.72 -11.35 19.32
CA ASP A 19 6.69 -10.36 19.84
C ASP A 19 7.53 -9.73 18.72
N PHE A 20 6.87 -9.45 17.60
CA PHE A 20 7.50 -8.96 16.38
C PHE A 20 7.86 -7.49 16.52
N ASN A 21 9.12 -7.16 16.21
CA ASN A 21 9.65 -5.80 16.25
C ASN A 21 10.13 -5.40 14.86
N LEU A 22 9.82 -4.18 14.44
CA LEU A 22 10.21 -3.64 13.15
C LEU A 22 10.31 -2.12 13.21
N THR A 23 11.35 -1.58 12.59
CA THR A 23 11.47 -0.14 12.36
C THR A 23 11.43 0.14 10.87
N ILE A 24 10.60 1.10 10.47
CA ILE A 24 10.42 1.54 9.10
C ILE A 24 10.91 2.99 9.03
N GLU A 25 12.03 3.18 8.34
CA GLU A 25 12.65 4.49 8.16
C GLU A 25 11.86 5.36 7.19
N GLU A 26 11.84 6.67 7.43
CA GLU A 26 11.20 7.62 6.54
C GLU A 26 11.95 7.73 5.21
N ASN A 27 11.20 7.95 4.14
CA ASN A 27 11.71 8.13 2.77
C ASN A 27 12.53 6.94 2.26
N LYS A 28 12.27 5.75 2.81
CA LYS A 28 12.91 4.49 2.44
C LYS A 28 11.89 3.48 1.92
N ILE A 29 12.40 2.52 1.17
CA ILE A 29 11.63 1.34 0.74
C ILE A 29 12.06 0.16 1.59
N LEU A 30 11.14 -0.36 2.39
CA LEU A 30 11.28 -1.64 3.08
C LEU A 30 10.60 -2.73 2.25
N ALA A 31 11.35 -3.73 1.80
CA ALA A 31 10.77 -4.94 1.25
C ALA A 31 10.64 -6.02 2.32
N ILE A 32 9.48 -6.66 2.39
CA ILE A 32 9.20 -7.81 3.27
C ILE A 32 9.05 -9.04 2.39
N VAL A 33 10.03 -9.93 2.45
CA VAL A 33 10.13 -11.08 1.55
C VAL A 33 9.96 -12.38 2.33
N GLY A 34 9.29 -13.34 1.72
CA GLY A 34 9.13 -14.68 2.30
C GLY A 34 8.05 -15.48 1.59
N PRO A 35 7.90 -16.76 1.94
CA PRO A 35 6.91 -17.64 1.33
C PRO A 35 5.47 -17.21 1.66
N SER A 36 4.51 -17.71 0.89
CA SER A 36 3.08 -17.51 1.16
C SER A 36 2.72 -18.07 2.56
N GLY A 37 1.85 -17.36 3.25
CA GLY A 37 1.44 -17.74 4.61
C GLY A 37 2.39 -17.31 5.74
N GLY A 38 3.49 -16.62 5.45
CA GLY A 38 4.43 -16.06 6.45
C GLY A 38 3.92 -14.82 7.20
N GLY A 39 2.68 -14.40 7.02
CA GLY A 39 2.11 -13.25 7.74
C GLY A 39 2.40 -11.88 7.14
N LYS A 40 3.07 -11.79 5.99
CA LYS A 40 3.46 -10.52 5.34
C LYS A 40 2.26 -9.61 5.04
N THR A 41 1.27 -10.14 4.32
CA THR A 41 0.01 -9.44 4.01
C THR A 41 -0.74 -9.05 5.29
N THR A 42 -0.74 -9.92 6.31
CA THR A 42 -1.36 -9.63 7.61
C THR A 42 -0.67 -8.45 8.28
N LEU A 43 0.67 -8.43 8.30
CA LEU A 43 1.45 -7.31 8.83
C LEU A 43 1.12 -6.00 8.11
N LEU A 44 1.08 -6.03 6.78
CA LEU A 44 0.77 -4.85 5.99
C LEU A 44 -0.67 -4.36 6.23
N ARG A 45 -1.64 -5.29 6.36
CA ARG A 45 -3.03 -4.96 6.71
C ARG A 45 -3.18 -4.37 8.10
N MET A 46 -2.41 -4.85 9.08
CA MET A 46 -2.40 -4.25 10.42
C MET A 46 -1.88 -2.81 10.38
N LEU A 47 -0.83 -2.55 9.61
CA LEU A 47 -0.30 -1.19 9.42
C LEU A 47 -1.28 -0.26 8.70
N ALA A 48 -2.15 -0.82 7.86
CA ALA A 48 -3.21 -0.07 7.18
C ALA A 48 -4.49 0.12 8.02
N GLY A 49 -4.53 -0.41 9.25
CA GLY A 49 -5.74 -0.40 10.09
C GLY A 49 -6.83 -1.39 9.64
N LEU A 50 -6.57 -2.19 8.59
CA LEU A 50 -7.52 -3.16 8.04
C LEU A 50 -7.60 -4.46 8.85
N GLU A 51 -6.66 -4.68 9.76
CA GLU A 51 -6.60 -5.83 10.65
C GLU A 51 -6.11 -5.39 12.04
N LYS A 52 -6.73 -5.88 13.10
CA LYS A 52 -6.35 -5.53 14.47
C LYS A 52 -5.13 -6.32 14.92
N ILE A 53 -4.23 -5.70 15.68
CA ILE A 53 -3.21 -6.40 16.47
C ILE A 53 -3.85 -6.95 17.73
N ASP A 54 -3.32 -8.05 18.27
CA ASP A 54 -3.81 -8.63 19.51
C ASP A 54 -3.05 -8.06 20.72
N SER A 55 -1.76 -7.77 20.55
CA SER A 55 -0.92 -7.08 21.56
C SER A 55 0.26 -6.38 20.89
N GLY A 56 0.91 -5.50 21.64
CA GLY A 56 2.03 -4.69 21.20
C GLY A 56 1.67 -3.24 20.98
N GLU A 57 2.59 -2.48 20.44
CA GLU A 57 2.48 -1.04 20.28
C GLU A 57 2.98 -0.61 18.92
N ILE A 58 2.29 0.35 18.31
CA ILE A 58 2.72 1.04 17.09
C ILE A 58 3.09 2.48 17.47
N ILE A 59 4.30 2.89 17.12
CA ILE A 59 4.82 4.23 17.41
C ILE A 59 5.10 4.94 16.08
N TYR A 60 4.55 6.12 15.91
CA TYR A 60 4.82 6.97 14.76
C TYR A 60 5.42 8.30 15.21
N ASN A 61 6.65 8.59 14.76
CA ASN A 61 7.41 9.78 15.13
C ASN A 61 7.53 10.00 16.64
N GLY A 62 7.70 8.89 17.40
CA GLY A 62 7.85 8.91 18.86
C GLY A 62 6.52 8.94 19.64
N GLU A 63 5.37 9.01 18.95
CA GLU A 63 4.03 9.00 19.55
C GLU A 63 3.43 7.60 19.44
N SER A 64 2.99 7.01 20.55
CA SER A 64 2.23 5.75 20.53
C SER A 64 0.86 5.97 19.88
N LEU A 65 0.55 5.18 18.87
CA LEU A 65 -0.72 5.26 18.15
C LEU A 65 -1.65 4.11 18.53
N PRO A 66 -2.85 4.41 19.04
CA PRO A 66 -3.92 3.41 19.11
C PRO A 66 -4.21 2.87 17.69
N ILE A 67 -4.52 1.58 17.60
CA ILE A 67 -4.70 0.88 16.30
C ILE A 67 -5.81 1.51 15.46
N ASP A 68 -6.90 1.92 16.10
CA ASP A 68 -8.03 2.58 15.47
C ASP A 68 -7.73 4.01 14.99
N GLU A 69 -6.61 4.59 15.40
CA GLU A 69 -6.14 5.88 14.88
C GLU A 69 -5.32 5.76 13.59
N LEU A 70 -4.70 4.62 13.32
CA LEU A 70 -3.95 4.41 12.07
C LEU A 70 -4.84 4.63 10.84
N GLU A 71 -6.04 4.05 10.85
CA GLU A 71 -7.02 4.23 9.78
C GLU A 71 -7.49 5.70 9.70
N LYS A 72 -7.85 6.29 10.84
CA LYS A 72 -8.37 7.67 10.89
C LYS A 72 -7.35 8.72 10.45
N ARG A 73 -6.07 8.49 10.69
CA ARG A 73 -4.98 9.40 10.29
C ARG A 73 -4.61 9.30 8.80
N ASN A 74 -5.20 8.36 8.05
CA ASN A 74 -4.85 8.09 6.65
C ASN A 74 -3.34 7.94 6.44
N LEU A 75 -2.66 7.34 7.43
CA LEU A 75 -1.20 7.29 7.46
C LEU A 75 -0.65 6.43 6.32
N LEU A 76 -1.34 5.34 6.00
CA LEU A 76 -0.91 4.38 4.99
C LEU A 76 -1.93 4.23 3.86
N GLY A 77 -1.50 4.50 2.63
CA GLY A 77 -2.23 4.15 1.42
C GLY A 77 -1.94 2.70 1.03
N PHE A 78 -2.97 1.92 0.76
CA PHE A 78 -2.84 0.48 0.49
C PHE A 78 -3.09 0.16 -0.98
N VAL A 79 -2.15 -0.56 -1.61
CA VAL A 79 -2.27 -1.10 -2.97
C VAL A 79 -2.40 -2.62 -2.86
N PHE A 80 -3.57 -3.14 -3.17
CA PHE A 80 -3.91 -4.57 -3.07
C PHE A 80 -3.34 -5.38 -4.24
N GLN A 81 -3.04 -6.65 -4.02
CA GLN A 81 -2.51 -7.60 -4.99
C GLN A 81 -3.37 -7.70 -6.27
N ASP A 82 -4.69 -7.70 -6.12
CA ASP A 82 -5.68 -7.76 -7.20
C ASP A 82 -6.27 -6.39 -7.55
N PHE A 83 -5.55 -5.31 -7.15
CA PHE A 83 -5.89 -3.90 -7.32
C PHE A 83 -7.19 -3.46 -6.62
N GLN A 84 -8.17 -4.34 -6.44
CA GLN A 84 -9.48 -4.13 -5.81
C GLN A 84 -10.17 -2.83 -6.27
N LEU A 85 -10.12 -2.56 -7.56
CA LEU A 85 -10.91 -1.47 -8.16
C LEU A 85 -12.38 -1.89 -8.24
N PHE A 86 -13.28 -1.00 -7.90
CA PHE A 86 -14.72 -1.22 -8.02
C PHE A 86 -15.11 -1.30 -9.50
N PRO A 87 -15.56 -2.46 -10.02
CA PRO A 87 -15.75 -2.66 -11.46
C PRO A 87 -16.90 -1.86 -12.05
N HIS A 88 -17.84 -1.42 -11.22
CA HIS A 88 -19.02 -0.63 -11.60
C HIS A 88 -18.78 0.89 -11.50
N LEU A 89 -17.60 1.32 -11.10
CA LEU A 89 -17.17 2.73 -11.05
C LEU A 89 -16.10 2.97 -12.10
N THR A 90 -16.09 4.16 -12.68
CA THR A 90 -15.01 4.62 -13.55
C THR A 90 -13.70 4.72 -12.77
N VAL A 91 -12.58 4.91 -13.48
CA VAL A 91 -11.27 5.14 -12.84
C VAL A 91 -11.33 6.34 -11.91
N LEU A 92 -11.86 7.48 -12.36
CA LEU A 92 -11.99 8.68 -11.53
C LEU A 92 -12.89 8.45 -10.32
N GLU A 93 -14.05 7.82 -10.50
CA GLU A 93 -14.96 7.50 -9.40
C GLU A 93 -14.32 6.58 -8.35
N ASN A 94 -13.49 5.63 -8.77
CA ASN A 94 -12.69 4.80 -7.85
C ASN A 94 -11.76 5.64 -6.97
N LEU A 95 -11.18 6.70 -7.51
CA LEU A 95 -10.27 7.57 -6.77
C LEU A 95 -10.99 8.46 -5.78
N VAL A 96 -12.09 9.08 -6.21
CA VAL A 96 -12.75 10.14 -5.43
C VAL A 96 -13.69 9.60 -4.34
N LEU A 97 -14.06 8.32 -4.41
CA LEU A 97 -15.03 7.72 -3.50
C LEU A 97 -14.64 7.89 -2.01
N SER A 98 -13.42 7.46 -1.66
CA SER A 98 -12.95 7.54 -0.27
C SER A 98 -12.80 8.99 0.20
N PRO A 99 -12.09 9.90 -0.49
CA PRO A 99 -11.98 11.30 -0.08
C PRO A 99 -13.34 11.99 0.18
N ILE A 100 -14.32 11.76 -0.67
CA ILE A 100 -15.66 12.34 -0.51
C ILE A 100 -16.37 11.73 0.71
N LYS A 101 -16.33 10.40 0.88
CA LYS A 101 -17.12 9.70 1.88
C LYS A 101 -16.49 9.71 3.28
N THR A 102 -15.16 9.68 3.39
CA THR A 102 -14.47 9.52 4.67
C THR A 102 -13.75 10.79 5.13
N MET A 103 -13.33 11.66 4.19
CA MET A 103 -12.59 12.88 4.49
C MET A 103 -13.45 14.14 4.32
N ASN A 104 -14.73 14.00 3.96
CA ASN A 104 -15.65 15.11 3.66
C ASN A 104 -15.08 16.12 2.65
N MET A 105 -14.28 15.64 1.69
CA MET A 105 -13.73 16.47 0.62
C MET A 105 -14.87 16.86 -0.33
N GLU A 106 -14.92 18.14 -0.72
CA GLU A 106 -15.87 18.59 -1.73
C GLU A 106 -15.64 17.85 -3.06
N LYS A 107 -16.73 17.49 -3.74
CA LYS A 107 -16.69 16.68 -4.96
C LYS A 107 -15.76 17.25 -6.03
N ASN A 108 -15.89 18.57 -6.29
CA ASN A 108 -15.10 19.25 -7.31
C ASN A 108 -13.58 19.20 -6.98
N ASP A 109 -13.21 19.36 -5.71
CA ASP A 109 -11.83 19.31 -5.26
C ASP A 109 -11.27 17.89 -5.36
N ALA A 110 -12.07 16.88 -5.00
CA ALA A 110 -11.69 15.47 -5.14
C ALA A 110 -11.49 15.10 -6.62
N GLU A 111 -12.39 15.50 -7.51
CA GLU A 111 -12.27 15.25 -8.95
C GLU A 111 -11.05 15.94 -9.54
N LYS A 112 -10.80 17.20 -9.23
CA LYS A 112 -9.61 17.93 -9.68
C LYS A 112 -8.33 17.22 -9.25
N LYS A 113 -8.22 16.88 -7.96
CA LYS A 113 -7.07 16.14 -7.43
C LYS A 113 -6.91 14.76 -8.09
N GLY A 114 -8.02 14.04 -8.30
CA GLY A 114 -8.02 12.74 -8.95
C GLY A 114 -7.50 12.83 -10.39
N ILE A 115 -7.95 13.82 -11.16
CA ILE A 115 -7.50 14.06 -12.53
C ILE A 115 -6.00 14.38 -12.55
N GLU A 116 -5.52 15.28 -11.70
CA GLU A 116 -4.09 15.60 -11.59
C GLU A 116 -3.22 14.38 -11.26
N LEU A 117 -3.69 13.47 -10.40
CA LEU A 117 -2.98 12.23 -10.08
C LEU A 117 -2.99 11.26 -11.27
N LEU A 118 -4.10 11.13 -11.97
CA LEU A 118 -4.20 10.26 -13.16
C LEU A 118 -3.30 10.75 -14.28
N GLU A 119 -3.24 12.06 -14.53
CA GLU A 119 -2.31 12.67 -15.49
C GLU A 119 -0.85 12.40 -15.14
N LYS A 120 -0.44 12.59 -13.87
CA LYS A 120 0.91 12.30 -13.37
C LYS A 120 1.32 10.83 -13.55
N LEU A 121 0.32 9.92 -13.58
CA LEU A 121 0.52 8.48 -13.76
C LEU A 121 0.26 8.00 -15.19
N GLY A 122 0.06 8.92 -16.14
CA GLY A 122 -0.14 8.61 -17.58
C GLY A 122 -1.46 7.88 -17.85
N LEU A 123 -2.52 8.26 -17.13
CA LEU A 123 -3.87 7.69 -17.23
C LEU A 123 -4.92 8.72 -17.66
N GLU A 124 -4.50 9.84 -18.27
CA GLU A 124 -5.38 10.92 -18.70
C GLU A 124 -6.48 10.47 -19.68
N LYS A 125 -6.18 9.46 -20.51
CA LYS A 125 -7.13 8.87 -21.45
C LYS A 125 -8.08 7.85 -20.82
N GLN A 126 -7.80 7.38 -19.62
CA GLN A 126 -8.54 6.35 -18.92
C GLN A 126 -9.46 6.88 -17.82
N ILE A 127 -9.52 8.18 -17.61
CA ILE A 127 -10.29 8.84 -16.53
C ILE A 127 -11.72 8.31 -16.43
N ASN A 128 -12.42 8.18 -17.57
CA ASN A 128 -13.81 7.74 -17.68
C ASN A 128 -13.96 6.24 -18.01
N ASN A 129 -12.86 5.51 -18.10
CA ASN A 129 -12.91 4.08 -18.38
C ASN A 129 -13.31 3.28 -17.12
N TYR A 130 -13.89 2.11 -17.34
CA TYR A 130 -14.14 1.15 -16.28
C TYR A 130 -12.93 0.21 -16.10
N PRO A 131 -12.68 -0.32 -14.89
CA PRO A 131 -11.55 -1.21 -14.61
C PRO A 131 -11.44 -2.42 -15.55
N THR A 132 -12.57 -2.92 -16.05
CA THR A 132 -12.61 -4.07 -16.96
C THR A 132 -11.94 -3.81 -18.31
N SER A 133 -11.86 -2.54 -18.75
CA SER A 133 -11.23 -2.13 -20.01
C SER A 133 -9.75 -1.78 -19.89
N LEU A 134 -9.18 -1.84 -18.68
CA LEU A 134 -7.80 -1.47 -18.40
C LEU A 134 -6.84 -2.66 -18.54
N SER A 135 -5.63 -2.40 -19.01
CA SER A 135 -4.51 -3.35 -18.90
C SER A 135 -4.08 -3.53 -17.42
N GLY A 136 -3.30 -4.58 -17.14
CA GLY A 136 -2.78 -4.83 -15.78
C GLY A 136 -2.01 -3.63 -15.22
N GLY A 137 -1.08 -3.05 -15.99
CA GLY A 137 -0.32 -1.86 -15.58
C GLY A 137 -1.19 -0.61 -15.40
N GLN A 138 -2.24 -0.43 -16.22
CA GLN A 138 -3.21 0.66 -16.03
C GLN A 138 -4.02 0.48 -14.75
N LYS A 139 -4.48 -0.75 -14.44
CA LYS A 139 -5.16 -1.07 -13.18
C LYS A 139 -4.28 -0.77 -11.98
N GLN A 140 -3.01 -1.12 -12.06
CA GLN A 140 -2.06 -0.88 -10.99
C GLN A 140 -1.83 0.61 -10.74
N ARG A 141 -1.59 1.39 -11.82
CA ARG A 141 -1.44 2.85 -11.70
C ARG A 141 -2.71 3.50 -11.15
N ALA A 142 -3.89 3.02 -11.55
CA ALA A 142 -5.16 3.50 -11.00
C ALA A 142 -5.32 3.15 -9.50
N ALA A 143 -4.93 1.94 -9.08
CA ALA A 143 -4.94 1.54 -7.67
C ALA A 143 -3.95 2.38 -6.84
N LEU A 144 -2.77 2.68 -7.39
CA LEU A 144 -1.82 3.58 -6.76
C LEU A 144 -2.38 5.00 -6.67
N ALA A 145 -2.96 5.54 -7.75
CA ALA A 145 -3.60 6.86 -7.73
C ALA A 145 -4.67 6.94 -6.63
N ARG A 146 -5.49 5.89 -6.49
CA ARG A 146 -6.49 5.79 -5.42
C ARG A 146 -5.83 5.82 -4.03
N ALA A 147 -4.75 5.08 -3.82
CA ALA A 147 -4.03 5.08 -2.55
C ALA A 147 -3.41 6.46 -2.24
N MET A 148 -2.99 7.22 -3.25
CA MET A 148 -2.42 8.56 -3.09
C MET A 148 -3.46 9.67 -2.84
N MET A 149 -4.74 9.41 -3.11
CA MET A 149 -5.81 10.40 -2.88
C MET A 149 -5.91 10.88 -1.44
N ILE A 150 -5.57 10.04 -0.47
CA ILE A 150 -5.61 10.37 0.96
C ILE A 150 -4.35 11.10 1.46
N ASN A 151 -3.40 11.45 0.58
CA ASN A 151 -2.09 12.03 0.93
C ASN A 151 -1.32 11.20 1.99
N PRO A 152 -1.13 9.89 1.77
CA PRO A 152 -0.54 9.04 2.77
C PRO A 152 0.93 9.40 3.01
N LYS A 153 1.42 9.13 4.22
CA LYS A 153 2.85 9.23 4.55
C LYS A 153 3.61 7.97 4.16
N ILE A 154 2.90 6.86 4.06
CA ILE A 154 3.44 5.54 3.74
C ILE A 154 2.55 4.92 2.66
N ILE A 155 3.15 4.28 1.66
CA ILE A 155 2.40 3.44 0.71
C ILE A 155 2.81 1.98 0.93
N GLY A 156 1.81 1.15 1.16
CA GLY A 156 1.96 -0.30 1.28
C GLY A 156 1.51 -1.02 0.02
N TYR A 157 2.38 -1.89 -0.52
CA TYR A 157 2.09 -2.72 -1.69
C TYR A 157 2.04 -4.19 -1.29
N ASP A 158 0.94 -4.86 -1.57
CA ASP A 158 0.78 -6.29 -1.35
C ASP A 158 0.94 -7.03 -2.68
N GLU A 159 2.07 -7.73 -2.87
CA GLU A 159 2.44 -8.50 -4.06
C GLU A 159 2.25 -7.74 -5.40
N PRO A 160 2.86 -6.55 -5.56
CA PRO A 160 2.50 -5.64 -6.66
C PRO A 160 2.87 -6.17 -8.06
N THR A 161 3.65 -7.25 -8.17
CA THR A 161 4.11 -7.80 -9.44
C THR A 161 3.65 -9.23 -9.71
N SER A 162 2.87 -9.84 -8.81
CA SER A 162 2.55 -11.28 -8.83
C SER A 162 1.77 -11.76 -10.06
N ALA A 163 1.03 -10.86 -10.73
CA ALA A 163 0.20 -11.19 -11.89
C ALA A 163 0.61 -10.41 -13.17
N LEU A 164 1.85 -9.90 -13.20
CA LEU A 164 2.33 -9.04 -14.28
C LEU A 164 3.36 -9.75 -15.16
N ASP A 165 3.32 -9.45 -16.45
CA ASP A 165 4.39 -9.80 -17.38
C ASP A 165 5.68 -9.01 -17.09
N PRO A 166 6.84 -9.40 -17.67
CA PRO A 166 8.12 -8.76 -17.38
C PRO A 166 8.17 -7.26 -17.70
N GLU A 167 7.47 -6.78 -18.72
CA GLU A 167 7.47 -5.36 -19.09
C GLU A 167 6.71 -4.53 -18.06
N LEU A 168 5.53 -4.99 -17.67
CA LEU A 168 4.73 -4.34 -16.62
C LEU A 168 5.41 -4.38 -15.27
N ARG A 169 6.16 -5.45 -14.95
CA ARG A 169 6.99 -5.52 -13.73
C ARG A 169 8.01 -4.37 -13.69
N LEU A 170 8.72 -4.11 -14.79
CA LEU A 170 9.68 -3.01 -14.88
C LEU A 170 9.00 -1.63 -14.73
N GLU A 171 7.78 -1.46 -15.22
CA GLU A 171 7.01 -0.24 -14.99
C GLU A 171 6.71 -0.02 -13.50
N VAL A 172 6.37 -1.09 -12.78
CA VAL A 172 6.12 -1.05 -11.33
C VAL A 172 7.38 -0.70 -10.56
N GLU A 173 8.53 -1.31 -10.89
CA GLU A 173 9.82 -0.97 -10.28
C GLU A 173 10.12 0.53 -10.43
N LYS A 174 10.03 1.05 -11.66
CA LYS A 174 10.23 2.49 -11.95
C LYS A 174 9.29 3.38 -11.14
N LEU A 175 8.02 2.97 -11.01
CA LEU A 175 7.01 3.71 -10.27
C LEU A 175 7.33 3.78 -8.78
N ILE A 176 7.72 2.65 -8.17
CA ILE A 176 8.12 2.57 -6.76
C ILE A 176 9.37 3.42 -6.52
N LEU A 177 10.39 3.32 -7.38
CA LEU A 177 11.61 4.11 -7.27
C LEU A 177 11.32 5.62 -7.42
N LYS A 178 10.45 6.01 -8.35
CA LYS A 178 10.02 7.41 -8.50
C LYS A 178 9.30 7.94 -7.25
N ASN A 179 8.46 7.14 -6.63
CA ASN A 179 7.80 7.53 -5.38
C ASN A 179 8.80 7.72 -4.23
N ARG A 180 9.89 6.92 -4.18
CA ARG A 180 10.99 7.13 -3.23
C ARG A 180 11.68 8.48 -3.46
N GLU A 181 11.95 8.85 -4.70
CA GLU A 181 12.55 10.16 -5.06
C GLU A 181 11.66 11.34 -4.61
N LEU A 182 10.35 11.13 -4.55
CA LEU A 182 9.38 12.10 -4.03
C LEU A 182 9.31 12.12 -2.49
N GLY A 183 10.16 11.35 -1.79
CA GLY A 183 10.21 11.28 -0.34
C GLY A 183 9.06 10.48 0.29
N ILE A 184 8.45 9.55 -0.44
CA ILE A 184 7.38 8.71 0.08
C ILE A 184 8.01 7.45 0.70
N THR A 185 7.70 7.19 1.96
CA THR A 185 8.05 5.92 2.62
C THR A 185 7.22 4.78 2.02
N GLN A 186 7.85 3.63 1.75
CA GLN A 186 7.16 2.55 1.09
C GLN A 186 7.44 1.20 1.76
N ILE A 187 6.42 0.36 1.83
CA ILE A 187 6.51 -1.03 2.31
C ILE A 187 6.04 -1.93 1.18
N VAL A 188 6.89 -2.83 0.74
CA VAL A 188 6.58 -3.74 -0.36
C VAL A 188 6.62 -5.17 0.16
N VAL A 189 5.48 -5.83 0.15
CA VAL A 189 5.36 -7.26 0.46
C VAL A 189 5.45 -8.04 -0.83
N THR A 190 6.40 -8.98 -0.93
CA THR A 190 6.54 -9.83 -2.11
C THR A 190 7.19 -11.18 -1.76
N HIS A 191 7.01 -12.18 -2.62
CA HIS A 191 7.79 -13.43 -2.59
C HIS A 191 8.93 -13.41 -3.61
N ASP A 192 9.02 -12.38 -4.45
CA ASP A 192 10.05 -12.19 -5.47
C ASP A 192 11.27 -11.46 -4.89
N LEU A 193 12.31 -12.22 -4.56
CA LEU A 193 13.54 -11.67 -3.98
C LEU A 193 14.27 -10.76 -4.96
N GLN A 194 14.30 -11.09 -6.25
CA GLN A 194 14.98 -10.28 -7.26
C GLN A 194 14.32 -8.91 -7.40
N PHE A 195 12.99 -8.87 -7.45
CA PHE A 195 12.25 -7.62 -7.44
C PHE A 195 12.53 -6.78 -6.19
N ALA A 196 12.55 -7.42 -5.02
CA ALA A 196 12.86 -6.74 -3.76
C ALA A 196 14.28 -6.15 -3.76
N GLU A 197 15.29 -6.89 -4.25
CA GLU A 197 16.68 -6.43 -4.34
C GLU A 197 16.85 -5.23 -5.29
N ASN A 198 16.04 -5.16 -6.36
CA ASN A 198 16.10 -4.06 -7.32
C ASN A 198 15.59 -2.72 -6.74
N ILE A 199 14.64 -2.76 -5.80
CA ILE A 199 13.94 -1.55 -5.35
C ILE A 199 14.26 -1.14 -3.91
N ALA A 200 14.55 -2.08 -3.01
CA ALA A 200 14.53 -1.85 -1.57
C ALA A 200 15.83 -1.23 -1.03
N ASP A 201 15.66 -0.30 -0.08
CA ASP A 201 16.76 0.18 0.76
C ASP A 201 17.09 -0.82 1.88
N SER A 202 16.09 -1.60 2.32
CA SER A 202 16.24 -2.67 3.30
C SER A 202 15.28 -3.82 3.02
N ILE A 203 15.71 -5.06 3.34
CA ILE A 203 14.94 -6.27 3.13
C ILE A 203 14.78 -7.02 4.45
N LEU A 204 13.52 -7.25 4.83
CA LEU A 204 13.16 -8.13 5.93
C LEU A 204 12.74 -9.49 5.37
N LYS A 205 13.43 -10.55 5.74
CA LYS A 205 13.05 -11.92 5.40
C LYS A 205 12.16 -12.50 6.50
N VAL A 206 10.98 -12.96 6.11
CA VAL A 206 10.03 -13.64 7.01
C VAL A 206 10.03 -15.11 6.71
N GLU A 207 10.29 -15.92 7.73
CA GLU A 207 10.23 -17.37 7.64
C GLU A 207 8.82 -17.90 7.95
N PRO A 208 8.40 -19.00 7.33
CA PRO A 208 7.13 -19.64 7.69
C PRO A 208 7.22 -20.21 9.12
N LYS A 209 6.16 -20.01 9.89
CA LYS A 209 5.99 -20.66 11.19
C LYS A 209 5.19 -21.95 11.07
#